data_3653ad374bfe84637baffe2bbfcb148e
#
_entry.id   3653ad374bfe84637baffe2bbfcb148e
#
_cell.length_a   1.000
_cell.length_b   1.000
_cell.length_c   1.000
_cell.angle_alpha   90.00
_cell.angle_beta   90.00
_cell.angle_gamma   90.00
#
_symmetry.space_group_name_H-M   'P 1'
#
loop_
_entity.id
_entity.type
_entity.pdbx_description
1 polymer ?
#
loop_
_entity_poly.entity_id
_entity_poly.type
_entity_poly.pdbx_seq_one_letter_code
_entity_poly.pdbx_strand_id
1 'polypeptide(L)'
;MIVLGLTGSIGMGKTTTTGMFADEGALVWTADEAVHRLYAKGGAAVGPVGEAFPGVVVDGAVDRGRLAGALGQDEAAFRRLEAIVHPLVLKGRLEDLEAAERRGVKLVVLDIPLLFETGGDAAVDAVVVVTADPEVQAERVLARPGMTRERFEAVLARQTPDEEKRRRADFIVDTGHGLEAARARVREIVGTVLAPGWTSPRRGLPKAGEAGQ
;
A
#
# COMPACT_ATOMS: atom_id res chain seq x y z
N MET A 1 16.95 -9.05 6.01
CA MET A 1 15.59 -8.58 6.28
C MET A 1 14.67 -9.08 5.16
N ILE A 2 13.44 -9.51 5.48
CA ILE A 2 12.43 -9.94 4.51
C ILE A 2 11.41 -8.81 4.35
N VAL A 3 10.98 -8.54 3.12
CA VAL A 3 10.01 -7.49 2.79
C VAL A 3 8.81 -8.11 2.10
N LEU A 4 7.64 -8.09 2.73
CA LEU A 4 6.38 -8.52 2.14
C LEU A 4 5.59 -7.32 1.60
N GLY A 5 5.05 -7.44 0.40
CA GLY A 5 4.07 -6.50 -0.12
C GLY A 5 2.66 -6.96 0.24
N LEU A 6 1.92 -6.17 1.00
CA LEU A 6 0.52 -6.45 1.34
C LEU A 6 -0.40 -5.60 0.47
N THR A 7 -1.29 -6.25 -0.26
CA THR A 7 -2.27 -5.59 -1.12
C THR A 7 -3.64 -6.26 -1.02
N GLY A 8 -4.63 -5.65 -1.61
CA GLY A 8 -6.00 -6.13 -1.65
C GLY A 8 -6.94 -5.01 -2.06
N SER A 9 -8.01 -5.36 -2.76
CA SER A 9 -8.99 -4.41 -3.25
C SER A 9 -9.76 -3.75 -2.10
N ILE A 10 -10.45 -2.67 -2.40
CA ILE A 10 -11.30 -1.96 -1.42
C ILE A 10 -12.23 -2.95 -0.70
N GLY A 11 -12.37 -2.84 0.60
CA GLY A 11 -13.29 -3.67 1.40
C GLY A 11 -12.79 -5.07 1.77
N MET A 12 -11.64 -5.50 1.27
CA MET A 12 -11.08 -6.84 1.51
C MET A 12 -10.49 -7.05 2.93
N GLY A 13 -10.47 -6.04 3.80
CA GLY A 13 -9.97 -6.18 5.18
C GLY A 13 -8.48 -5.93 5.35
N LYS A 14 -7.82 -5.28 4.38
CA LYS A 14 -6.38 -5.03 4.37
C LYS A 14 -5.87 -4.37 5.67
N THR A 15 -6.49 -3.29 6.14
CA THR A 15 -6.08 -2.58 7.37
C THR A 15 -6.07 -3.49 8.60
N THR A 16 -7.09 -4.35 8.74
CA THR A 16 -7.15 -5.32 9.84
C THR A 16 -6.04 -6.35 9.72
N THR A 17 -5.79 -6.85 8.51
CA THR A 17 -4.70 -7.81 8.24
C THR A 17 -3.33 -7.19 8.49
N THR A 18 -3.14 -5.91 8.12
CA THR A 18 -1.93 -5.13 8.44
C THR A 18 -1.66 -5.10 9.95
N GLY A 19 -2.71 -4.85 10.75
CA GLY A 19 -2.61 -4.91 12.22
C GLY A 19 -2.24 -6.31 12.74
N MET A 20 -2.77 -7.37 12.13
CA MET A 20 -2.41 -8.75 12.50
C MET A 20 -0.93 -9.06 12.26
N PHE A 21 -0.34 -8.56 11.16
CA PHE A 21 1.10 -8.69 10.93
C PHE A 21 1.94 -7.91 11.96
N ALA A 22 1.47 -6.72 12.37
CA ALA A 22 2.12 -5.96 13.45
C ALA A 22 2.07 -6.70 14.78
N ASP A 23 0.93 -7.34 15.13
CA ASP A 23 0.78 -8.18 16.32
C ASP A 23 1.75 -9.37 16.32
N GLU A 24 2.10 -9.90 15.16
CA GLU A 24 3.10 -10.97 14.99
C GLU A 24 4.55 -10.44 14.89
N GLY A 25 4.77 -9.16 15.20
CA GLY A 25 6.10 -8.54 15.31
C GLY A 25 6.72 -8.03 14.01
N ALA A 26 5.95 -7.96 12.93
CA ALA A 26 6.40 -7.33 11.70
C ALA A 26 6.44 -5.80 11.85
N LEU A 27 7.47 -5.15 11.30
CA LEU A 27 7.43 -3.71 11.10
C LEU A 27 6.48 -3.40 9.93
N VAL A 28 5.46 -2.60 10.19
CA VAL A 28 4.53 -2.15 9.15
C VAL A 28 4.96 -0.80 8.61
N TRP A 29 4.97 -0.68 7.29
CA TRP A 29 5.12 0.57 6.56
C TRP A 29 3.89 0.80 5.69
N THR A 30 3.28 1.98 5.77
CA THR A 30 2.11 2.32 4.98
C THR A 30 2.40 3.51 4.06
N ALA A 31 1.90 3.45 2.82
CA ALA A 31 2.03 4.56 1.88
C ALA A 31 1.30 5.82 2.40
N ASP A 32 0.17 5.64 3.09
CA ASP A 32 -0.61 6.76 3.66
C ASP A 32 0.16 7.53 4.73
N GLU A 33 0.88 6.82 5.62
CA GLU A 33 1.73 7.46 6.63
C GLU A 33 2.95 8.13 5.98
N ALA A 34 3.54 7.52 4.95
CA ALA A 34 4.64 8.14 4.22
C ALA A 34 4.19 9.46 3.58
N VAL A 35 3.04 9.50 2.90
CA VAL A 35 2.47 10.74 2.36
C VAL A 35 2.12 11.72 3.48
N HIS A 36 1.63 11.24 4.63
CA HIS A 36 1.37 12.11 5.77
C HIS A 36 2.64 12.83 6.25
N ARG A 37 3.75 12.10 6.40
CA ARG A 37 5.06 12.68 6.76
C ARG A 37 5.56 13.68 5.72
N LEU A 38 5.40 13.37 4.42
CA LEU A 38 5.82 14.25 3.33
C LEU A 38 5.04 15.57 3.31
N TYR A 39 3.78 15.56 3.72
CA TYR A 39 2.90 16.74 3.74
C TYR A 39 2.95 17.52 5.05
N ALA A 40 3.50 16.94 6.11
CA ALA A 40 3.65 17.59 7.41
C ALA A 40 4.60 18.80 7.32
N LYS A 41 4.58 19.66 8.33
CA LYS A 41 5.46 20.82 8.43
C LYS A 41 6.94 20.42 8.27
N GLY A 42 7.60 21.01 7.28
CA GLY A 42 8.99 20.68 6.94
C GLY A 42 9.16 19.39 6.12
N GLY A 43 8.05 18.73 5.73
CA GLY A 43 8.09 17.54 4.88
C GLY A 43 8.58 17.85 3.46
N ALA A 44 9.23 16.87 2.85
CA ALA A 44 9.91 17.06 1.56
C ALA A 44 8.98 17.41 0.39
N ALA A 45 7.67 17.11 0.49
CA ALA A 45 6.71 17.45 -0.55
C ALA A 45 6.14 18.88 -0.41
N VAL A 46 6.32 19.56 0.73
CA VAL A 46 5.70 20.86 1.00
C VAL A 46 6.12 21.91 -0.04
N GLY A 47 7.41 22.04 -0.30
CA GLY A 47 7.94 22.99 -1.31
C GLY A 47 7.42 22.66 -2.71
N PRO A 48 7.75 21.48 -3.27
CA PRO A 48 7.38 21.12 -4.64
C PRO A 48 5.86 21.12 -4.89
N VAL A 49 5.05 20.69 -3.90
CA VAL A 49 3.59 20.72 -4.02
C VAL A 49 3.06 22.16 -3.95
N GLY A 50 3.65 23.01 -3.08
CA GLY A 50 3.28 24.42 -2.98
C GLY A 50 3.57 25.21 -4.24
N GLU A 51 4.68 24.92 -4.92
CA GLU A 51 5.04 25.52 -6.22
C GLU A 51 4.08 25.06 -7.33
N ALA A 52 3.77 23.77 -7.37
CA ALA A 52 2.88 23.20 -8.39
C ALA A 52 1.40 23.56 -8.19
N PHE A 53 0.98 23.80 -6.94
CA PHE A 53 -0.41 24.11 -6.54
C PHE A 53 -0.42 25.29 -5.55
N PRO A 54 -0.40 26.53 -6.06
CA PRO A 54 -0.38 27.73 -5.21
C PRO A 54 -1.56 27.77 -4.22
N GLY A 55 -1.29 28.14 -2.97
CA GLY A 55 -2.30 28.31 -1.92
C GLY A 55 -2.68 27.02 -1.17
N VAL A 56 -2.08 25.86 -1.47
CA VAL A 56 -2.34 24.60 -0.77
C VAL A 56 -1.46 24.42 0.49
N VAL A 57 -0.42 25.22 0.64
CA VAL A 57 0.44 25.18 1.83
C VAL A 57 -0.07 26.15 2.87
N VAL A 58 -0.32 25.68 4.09
CA VAL A 58 -0.78 26.43 5.26
C VAL A 58 0.14 26.11 6.43
N ASP A 59 0.65 27.11 7.13
CA ASP A 59 1.54 26.95 8.30
C ASP A 59 2.75 26.02 8.09
N GLY A 60 3.21 25.96 6.81
CA GLY A 60 4.35 25.14 6.42
C GLY A 60 4.03 23.66 6.19
N ALA A 61 2.77 23.29 6.09
CA ALA A 61 2.28 21.94 5.76
C ALA A 61 1.33 21.98 4.55
N VAL A 62 1.21 20.88 3.82
CA VAL A 62 0.21 20.74 2.74
C VAL A 62 -1.17 20.49 3.35
N ASP A 63 -2.12 21.42 3.14
CA ASP A 63 -3.52 21.24 3.48
C ASP A 63 -4.20 20.35 2.46
N ARG A 64 -4.60 19.14 2.91
CA ARG A 64 -5.22 18.13 2.04
C ARG A 64 -6.57 18.56 1.46
N GLY A 65 -7.33 19.38 2.20
CA GLY A 65 -8.61 19.89 1.71
C GLY A 65 -8.43 20.89 0.59
N ARG A 66 -7.51 21.85 0.75
CA ARG A 66 -7.14 22.79 -0.29
C ARG A 66 -6.54 22.12 -1.51
N LEU A 67 -5.66 21.12 -1.29
CA LEU A 67 -5.07 20.34 -2.38
C LEU A 67 -6.17 19.58 -3.13
N ALA A 68 -7.10 18.92 -2.45
CA ALA A 68 -8.23 18.24 -3.08
C ALA A 68 -9.09 19.21 -3.89
N GLY A 69 -9.33 20.42 -3.37
CA GLY A 69 -10.01 21.49 -4.11
C GLY A 69 -9.27 21.95 -5.35
N ALA A 70 -7.94 22.10 -5.26
CA ALA A 70 -7.08 22.49 -6.40
C ALA A 70 -6.98 21.39 -7.46
N LEU A 71 -7.06 20.12 -7.09
CA LEU A 71 -7.07 19.00 -8.03
C LEU A 71 -8.42 18.87 -8.74
N GLY A 72 -9.54 19.09 -8.02
CA GLY A 72 -10.89 18.95 -8.57
C GLY A 72 -11.10 17.60 -9.25
N GLN A 73 -11.44 17.64 -10.56
CA GLN A 73 -11.55 16.45 -11.42
C GLN A 73 -10.51 16.47 -12.57
N ASP A 74 -9.48 17.34 -12.47
CA ASP A 74 -8.46 17.51 -13.49
C ASP A 74 -7.42 16.36 -13.41
N GLU A 75 -7.51 15.42 -14.33
CA GLU A 75 -6.55 14.32 -14.44
C GLU A 75 -5.10 14.80 -14.69
N ALA A 76 -4.90 15.93 -15.35
CA ALA A 76 -3.55 16.47 -15.56
C ALA A 76 -2.96 16.99 -14.24
N ALA A 77 -3.79 17.62 -13.40
CA ALA A 77 -3.40 18.01 -12.05
C ALA A 77 -3.04 16.80 -11.17
N PHE A 78 -3.84 15.74 -11.22
CA PHE A 78 -3.52 14.49 -10.52
C PHE A 78 -2.19 13.89 -10.98
N ARG A 79 -1.96 13.75 -12.29
CA ARG A 79 -0.68 13.25 -12.83
C ARG A 79 0.51 14.11 -12.39
N ARG A 80 0.35 15.44 -12.36
CA ARG A 80 1.38 16.37 -11.89
C ARG A 80 1.69 16.16 -10.41
N LEU A 81 0.68 15.99 -9.57
CA LEU A 81 0.86 15.67 -8.14
C LEU A 81 1.59 14.35 -7.96
N GLU A 82 1.17 13.30 -8.65
CA GLU A 82 1.79 11.97 -8.61
C GLU A 82 3.26 12.03 -9.02
N ALA A 83 3.60 12.75 -10.08
CA ALA A 83 4.98 12.93 -10.54
C ALA A 83 5.88 13.58 -9.47
N ILE A 84 5.31 14.41 -8.58
CA ILE A 84 6.04 15.03 -7.47
C ILE A 84 6.13 14.04 -6.28
N VAL A 85 5.01 13.42 -5.92
CA VAL A 85 4.89 12.68 -4.66
C VAL A 85 5.47 11.27 -4.76
N HIS A 86 5.29 10.55 -5.87
CA HIS A 86 5.76 9.17 -6.00
C HIS A 86 7.28 8.99 -5.79
N PRO A 87 8.15 9.84 -6.39
CA PRO A 87 9.59 9.73 -6.14
C PRO A 87 9.97 9.97 -4.67
N LEU A 88 9.27 10.89 -4.01
CA LEU A 88 9.51 11.19 -2.59
C LEU A 88 9.05 10.05 -1.67
N VAL A 89 7.92 9.43 -1.98
CA VAL A 89 7.43 8.24 -1.26
C VAL A 89 8.41 7.08 -1.44
N LEU A 90 8.88 6.84 -2.67
CA LEU A 90 9.85 5.79 -2.96
C LEU A 90 11.16 6.01 -2.20
N LYS A 91 11.69 7.22 -2.23
CA LYS A 91 12.91 7.60 -1.49
C LYS A 91 12.72 7.37 0.01
N GLY A 92 11.64 7.90 0.61
CA GLY A 92 11.36 7.72 2.03
C GLY A 92 11.17 6.25 2.41
N ARG A 93 10.55 5.43 1.53
CA ARG A 93 10.44 3.98 1.75
C ARG A 93 11.81 3.32 1.80
N LEU A 94 12.72 3.64 0.89
CA LEU A 94 14.07 3.07 0.89
C LEU A 94 14.85 3.45 2.15
N GLU A 95 14.79 4.71 2.58
CA GLU A 95 15.41 5.20 3.81
C GLU A 95 14.82 4.47 5.05
N ASP A 96 13.51 4.29 5.12
CA ASP A 96 12.83 3.56 6.20
C ASP A 96 13.25 2.07 6.23
N LEU A 97 13.37 1.41 5.07
CA LEU A 97 13.83 0.03 4.95
C LEU A 97 15.29 -0.14 5.38
N GLU A 98 16.18 0.75 4.95
CA GLU A 98 17.58 0.75 5.40
C GLU A 98 17.69 0.96 6.91
N ALA A 99 16.89 1.87 7.47
CA ALA A 99 16.83 2.09 8.92
C ALA A 99 16.32 0.85 9.67
N ALA A 100 15.32 0.16 9.13
CA ALA A 100 14.81 -1.10 9.69
C ALA A 100 15.89 -2.20 9.67
N GLU A 101 16.62 -2.32 8.57
CA GLU A 101 17.71 -3.29 8.44
C GLU A 101 18.84 -3.04 9.44
N ARG A 102 19.28 -1.78 9.60
CA ARG A 102 20.28 -1.39 10.62
C ARG A 102 19.82 -1.70 12.05
N ARG A 103 18.51 -1.70 12.32
CA ARG A 103 17.91 -2.06 13.61
C ARG A 103 17.74 -3.56 13.80
N GLY A 104 18.12 -4.39 12.82
CA GLY A 104 17.98 -5.84 12.89
C GLY A 104 16.54 -6.34 12.72
N VAL A 105 15.65 -5.53 12.15
CA VAL A 105 14.26 -5.95 11.84
C VAL A 105 14.31 -7.13 10.87
N LYS A 106 13.61 -8.21 11.20
CA LYS A 106 13.62 -9.43 10.38
C LYS A 106 12.55 -9.42 9.30
N LEU A 107 11.40 -8.80 9.57
CA LEU A 107 10.23 -8.78 8.68
C LEU A 107 9.63 -7.38 8.61
N VAL A 108 9.46 -6.88 7.39
CA VAL A 108 8.74 -5.65 7.08
C VAL A 108 7.55 -5.99 6.20
N VAL A 109 6.40 -5.39 6.47
CA VAL A 109 5.20 -5.46 5.64
C VAL A 109 4.92 -4.08 5.05
N LEU A 110 4.99 -3.97 3.73
CA LEU A 110 4.65 -2.76 2.99
C LEU A 110 3.16 -2.82 2.62
N ASP A 111 2.35 -2.02 3.28
CA ASP A 111 0.93 -1.87 2.98
C ASP A 111 0.75 -0.91 1.79
N ILE A 112 0.55 -1.48 0.59
CA ILE A 112 0.43 -0.74 -0.67
C ILE A 112 -0.84 -1.16 -1.39
N PRO A 113 -1.91 -0.36 -1.36
CA PRO A 113 -3.21 -0.70 -1.98
C PRO A 113 -3.12 -1.01 -3.48
N LEU A 114 -2.29 -0.25 -4.22
CA LEU A 114 -2.11 -0.36 -5.67
C LEU A 114 -0.77 -1.02 -6.04
N LEU A 115 -0.38 -2.08 -5.31
CA LEU A 115 0.93 -2.73 -5.46
C LEU A 115 1.18 -3.23 -6.89
N PHE A 116 0.21 -3.91 -7.47
CA PHE A 116 0.33 -4.48 -8.82
C PHE A 116 0.19 -3.41 -9.90
N GLU A 117 -0.70 -2.45 -9.69
CA GLU A 117 -0.98 -1.35 -10.61
C GLU A 117 0.24 -0.44 -10.81
N THR A 118 1.07 -0.32 -9.78
CA THR A 118 2.30 0.49 -9.81
C THR A 118 3.57 -0.32 -10.07
N GLY A 119 3.46 -1.65 -10.29
CA GLY A 119 4.62 -2.53 -10.45
C GLY A 119 5.46 -2.71 -9.18
N GLY A 120 4.92 -2.35 -8.02
CA GLY A 120 5.63 -2.43 -6.74
C GLY A 120 5.91 -3.86 -6.26
N ASP A 121 5.24 -4.84 -6.86
CA ASP A 121 5.43 -6.27 -6.56
C ASP A 121 6.81 -6.80 -6.96
N ALA A 122 7.51 -6.14 -7.89
CA ALA A 122 8.91 -6.49 -8.22
C ALA A 122 9.94 -6.05 -7.15
N ALA A 123 9.53 -5.20 -6.21
CA ALA A 123 10.43 -4.65 -5.18
C ALA A 123 10.29 -5.32 -3.80
N VAL A 124 9.57 -6.45 -3.73
CA VAL A 124 9.32 -7.18 -2.48
C VAL A 124 9.76 -8.64 -2.59
N ASP A 125 10.00 -9.31 -1.47
CA ASP A 125 10.41 -10.71 -1.44
C ASP A 125 9.24 -11.67 -1.67
N ALA A 126 8.02 -11.29 -1.26
CA ALA A 126 6.79 -12.00 -1.58
C ALA A 126 5.58 -11.06 -1.46
N VAL A 127 4.49 -11.39 -2.14
CA VAL A 127 3.23 -10.65 -2.13
C VAL A 127 2.17 -11.42 -1.38
N VAL A 128 1.55 -10.74 -0.41
CA VAL A 128 0.36 -11.18 0.31
C VAL A 128 -0.85 -10.44 -0.24
N VAL A 129 -1.82 -11.18 -0.77
CA VAL A 129 -3.10 -10.63 -1.22
C VAL A 129 -4.16 -10.90 -0.16
N VAL A 130 -4.83 -9.84 0.27
CA VAL A 130 -6.00 -9.91 1.15
C VAL A 130 -7.25 -9.94 0.32
N THR A 131 -8.09 -10.94 0.51
CA THR A 131 -9.30 -11.17 -0.28
C THR A 131 -10.50 -11.50 0.61
N ALA A 132 -11.68 -11.44 0.03
CA ALA A 132 -12.93 -11.94 0.58
C ALA A 132 -13.90 -12.17 -0.60
N ASP A 133 -15.00 -12.88 -0.35
CA ASP A 133 -16.04 -13.04 -1.35
C ASP A 133 -16.62 -11.69 -1.79
N PRO A 134 -17.00 -11.53 -3.08
CA PRO A 134 -17.52 -10.28 -3.63
C PRO A 134 -18.73 -9.71 -2.87
N GLU A 135 -19.57 -10.59 -2.33
CA GLU A 135 -20.73 -10.20 -1.53
C GLU A 135 -20.32 -9.58 -0.20
N VAL A 136 -19.37 -10.21 0.49
CA VAL A 136 -18.78 -9.70 1.74
C VAL A 136 -18.04 -8.38 1.50
N GLN A 137 -17.33 -8.28 0.39
CA GLN A 137 -16.68 -7.03 -0.03
C GLN A 137 -17.69 -5.91 -0.21
N ALA A 138 -18.74 -6.16 -0.99
CA ALA A 138 -19.79 -5.17 -1.29
C ALA A 138 -20.51 -4.72 0.00
N GLU A 139 -20.88 -5.65 0.87
CA GLU A 139 -21.51 -5.34 2.17
C GLU A 139 -20.62 -4.40 2.99
N ARG A 140 -19.34 -4.74 3.17
CA ARG A 140 -18.39 -3.94 3.95
C ARG A 140 -18.17 -2.54 3.38
N VAL A 141 -18.14 -2.41 2.05
CA VAL A 141 -17.88 -1.12 1.40
C VAL A 141 -19.13 -0.25 1.43
N LEU A 142 -20.29 -0.79 1.13
CA LEU A 142 -21.55 -0.05 1.10
C LEU A 142 -22.02 0.37 2.50
N ALA A 143 -21.59 -0.32 3.55
CA ALA A 143 -21.81 0.10 4.94
C ALA A 143 -21.00 1.36 5.35
N ARG A 144 -20.04 1.81 4.54
CA ARG A 144 -19.23 3.00 4.86
C ARG A 144 -20.02 4.29 4.62
N PRO A 145 -19.94 5.30 5.51
CA PRO A 145 -20.60 6.58 5.30
C PRO A 145 -20.23 7.22 3.94
N GLY A 146 -21.24 7.63 3.18
CA GLY A 146 -21.05 8.30 1.90
C GLY A 146 -20.61 7.41 0.73
N MET A 147 -20.51 6.10 0.91
CA MET A 147 -20.23 5.16 -0.16
C MET A 147 -21.55 4.77 -0.89
N THR A 148 -21.56 4.92 -2.20
CA THR A 148 -22.65 4.44 -3.06
C THR A 148 -22.14 3.30 -3.95
N ARG A 149 -23.07 2.57 -4.58
CA ARG A 149 -22.71 1.48 -5.49
C ARG A 149 -21.88 2.00 -6.67
N GLU A 150 -22.26 3.13 -7.24
CA GLU A 150 -21.56 3.75 -8.37
C GLU A 150 -20.11 4.15 -8.00
N ARG A 151 -19.93 4.70 -6.80
CA ARG A 151 -18.58 5.03 -6.28
C ARG A 151 -17.76 3.78 -6.04
N PHE A 152 -18.37 2.74 -5.50
CA PHE A 152 -17.69 1.46 -5.29
C PHE A 152 -17.22 0.84 -6.61
N GLU A 153 -18.09 0.78 -7.61
CA GLU A 153 -17.77 0.27 -8.94
C GLU A 153 -16.67 1.11 -9.63
N ALA A 154 -16.73 2.44 -9.51
CA ALA A 154 -15.69 3.33 -10.03
C ALA A 154 -14.31 3.11 -9.37
N VAL A 155 -14.28 2.77 -8.08
CA VAL A 155 -13.02 2.40 -7.40
C VAL A 155 -12.52 1.06 -7.89
N LEU A 156 -13.40 0.05 -8.00
CA LEU A 156 -13.03 -1.28 -8.49
C LEU A 156 -12.49 -1.24 -9.92
N ALA A 157 -13.09 -0.45 -10.79
CA ALA A 157 -12.65 -0.30 -12.19
C ALA A 157 -11.21 0.24 -12.35
N ARG A 158 -10.66 0.88 -11.30
CA ARG A 158 -9.28 1.39 -11.28
C ARG A 158 -8.29 0.41 -10.64
N GLN A 159 -8.77 -0.68 -10.09
CA GLN A 159 -7.95 -1.69 -9.41
C GLN A 159 -7.83 -2.95 -10.28
N THR A 160 -6.68 -3.59 -10.22
CA THR A 160 -6.52 -4.94 -10.78
C THR A 160 -7.60 -5.86 -10.21
N PRO A 161 -8.29 -6.66 -11.03
CA PRO A 161 -9.30 -7.61 -10.56
C PRO A 161 -8.76 -8.55 -9.47
N ASP A 162 -9.59 -8.88 -8.47
CA ASP A 162 -9.17 -9.71 -7.35
C ASP A 162 -8.67 -11.09 -7.79
N GLU A 163 -9.31 -11.71 -8.77
CA GLU A 163 -8.87 -12.97 -9.35
C GLU A 163 -7.44 -12.88 -9.91
N GLU A 164 -7.10 -11.80 -10.59
CA GLU A 164 -5.75 -11.59 -11.10
C GLU A 164 -4.75 -11.35 -9.96
N LYS A 165 -5.12 -10.55 -8.95
CA LYS A 165 -4.29 -10.36 -7.74
C LYS A 165 -4.00 -11.70 -7.08
N ARG A 166 -5.01 -12.55 -6.90
CA ARG A 166 -4.86 -13.89 -6.32
C ARG A 166 -3.93 -14.79 -7.12
N ARG A 167 -4.00 -14.75 -8.45
CA ARG A 167 -3.08 -15.52 -9.32
C ARG A 167 -1.62 -15.06 -9.20
N ARG A 168 -1.40 -13.78 -8.92
CA ARG A 168 -0.06 -13.18 -8.78
C ARG A 168 0.46 -13.21 -7.34
N ALA A 169 -0.36 -13.63 -6.39
CA ALA A 169 -0.01 -13.70 -4.97
C ALA A 169 0.92 -14.87 -4.67
N ASP A 170 1.87 -14.67 -3.78
CA ASP A 170 2.65 -15.76 -3.16
C ASP A 170 1.92 -16.31 -1.92
N PHE A 171 1.16 -15.46 -1.23
CA PHE A 171 0.30 -15.82 -0.12
C PHE A 171 -1.06 -15.14 -0.24
N ILE A 172 -2.10 -15.81 0.25
CA ILE A 172 -3.46 -15.28 0.31
C ILE A 172 -3.94 -15.30 1.76
N VAL A 173 -4.55 -14.19 2.19
CA VAL A 173 -5.29 -14.08 3.44
C VAL A 173 -6.76 -13.84 3.10
N ASP A 174 -7.58 -14.86 3.27
CA ASP A 174 -9.04 -14.74 3.12
C ASP A 174 -9.63 -14.22 4.42
N THR A 175 -10.33 -13.10 4.34
CA THR A 175 -10.98 -12.45 5.49
C THR A 175 -12.49 -12.71 5.53
N GLY A 176 -13.03 -13.50 4.60
CA GLY A 176 -14.45 -13.88 4.56
C GLY A 176 -14.84 -14.85 5.64
N HIS A 177 -13.87 -15.60 6.20
CA HIS A 177 -14.09 -16.65 7.20
C HIS A 177 -13.87 -16.19 8.65
N GLY A 178 -13.89 -14.88 8.90
CA GLY A 178 -13.75 -14.30 10.23
C GLY A 178 -12.31 -13.96 10.64
N LEU A 179 -12.21 -13.19 11.74
CA LEU A 179 -10.92 -12.63 12.18
C LEU A 179 -9.93 -13.72 12.65
N GLU A 180 -10.41 -14.77 13.30
CA GLU A 180 -9.54 -15.83 13.82
C GLU A 180 -8.88 -16.66 12.70
N ALA A 181 -9.62 -16.96 11.64
CA ALA A 181 -9.08 -17.66 10.48
C ALA A 181 -8.00 -16.78 9.76
N ALA A 182 -8.29 -15.50 9.58
CA ALA A 182 -7.33 -14.56 9.01
C ALA A 182 -6.07 -14.43 9.88
N ARG A 183 -6.21 -14.34 11.21
CA ARG A 183 -5.10 -14.27 12.17
C ARG A 183 -4.25 -15.54 12.15
N ALA A 184 -4.88 -16.71 12.11
CA ALA A 184 -4.18 -17.98 12.00
C ALA A 184 -3.36 -18.06 10.70
N ARG A 185 -3.94 -17.59 9.60
CA ARG A 185 -3.25 -17.54 8.30
C ARG A 185 -2.06 -16.57 8.30
N VAL A 186 -2.20 -15.39 8.93
CA VAL A 186 -1.10 -14.42 9.10
C VAL A 186 0.04 -15.06 9.90
N ARG A 187 -0.25 -15.74 11.02
CA ARG A 187 0.76 -16.47 11.82
C ARG A 187 1.51 -17.52 10.99
N GLU A 188 0.78 -18.30 10.19
CA GLU A 188 1.37 -19.30 9.30
C GLU A 188 2.32 -18.65 8.28
N ILE A 189 1.91 -17.54 7.66
CA ILE A 189 2.75 -16.80 6.70
C ILE A 189 4.03 -16.30 7.39
N VAL A 190 3.90 -15.65 8.56
CA VAL A 190 5.06 -15.15 9.32
C VAL A 190 6.00 -16.29 9.69
N GLY A 191 5.46 -17.41 10.20
CA GLY A 191 6.26 -18.60 10.52
C GLY A 191 6.98 -19.16 9.29
N THR A 192 6.31 -19.19 8.14
CA THR A 192 6.88 -19.68 6.87
C THR A 192 8.04 -18.79 6.40
N VAL A 193 7.82 -17.49 6.31
CA VAL A 193 8.85 -16.58 5.75
C VAL A 193 10.05 -16.41 6.69
N LEU A 194 9.85 -16.51 8.00
CA LEU A 194 10.92 -16.44 8.99
C LEU A 194 11.62 -17.78 9.23
N ALA A 195 11.16 -18.88 8.64
CA ALA A 195 11.77 -20.20 8.81
C ALA A 195 13.19 -20.22 8.23
N PRO A 196 14.14 -20.95 8.87
CA PRO A 196 15.48 -21.16 8.32
C PRO A 196 15.42 -21.76 6.92
N GLY A 197 16.17 -21.17 5.99
CA GLY A 197 16.24 -21.65 4.62
C GLY A 197 15.12 -21.17 3.70
N TRP A 198 14.17 -20.36 4.18
CA TRP A 198 13.21 -19.75 3.28
C TRP A 198 13.89 -18.85 2.24
N THR A 199 13.48 -18.98 1.00
CA THR A 199 13.97 -18.17 -0.12
C THR A 199 12.83 -17.42 -0.77
N SER A 200 13.08 -16.16 -1.12
CA SER A 200 12.09 -15.31 -1.79
C SER A 200 11.70 -15.94 -3.14
N PRO A 201 10.39 -16.17 -3.41
CA PRO A 201 9.93 -16.61 -4.72
C PRO A 201 10.14 -15.56 -5.81
N ARG A 202 10.45 -14.31 -5.43
CA ARG A 202 10.64 -13.17 -6.32
C ARG A 202 12.08 -12.74 -6.51
N ARG A 203 13.04 -13.40 -5.85
CA ARG A 203 14.47 -13.16 -6.08
C ARG A 203 14.87 -13.57 -7.50
N GLY A 204 15.39 -12.60 -8.26
CA GLY A 204 15.81 -12.82 -9.66
C GLY A 204 14.77 -12.37 -10.68
N LEU A 205 13.60 -11.94 -10.27
CA LEU A 205 12.70 -11.20 -11.17
C LEU A 205 13.30 -9.81 -11.43
N PRO A 206 13.24 -9.28 -12.68
CA PRO A 206 13.73 -7.93 -12.96
C PRO A 206 12.99 -6.93 -12.09
N LYS A 207 13.74 -6.09 -11.36
CA LYS A 207 13.15 -5.02 -10.56
C LYS A 207 12.49 -4.01 -11.50
N ALA A 208 11.29 -3.56 -11.15
CA ALA A 208 10.62 -2.51 -11.91
C ALA A 208 11.54 -1.27 -11.99
N GLY A 209 12.04 -0.97 -13.19
CA GLY A 209 13.00 0.11 -13.46
C GLY A 209 14.20 -0.30 -14.32
N GLU A 210 14.50 -1.59 -14.48
CA GLU A 210 15.59 -2.07 -15.34
C GLU A 210 15.14 -2.50 -16.75
N ALA A 211 13.86 -2.47 -17.04
CA ALA A 211 13.29 -2.79 -18.35
C ALA A 211 13.07 -1.51 -19.19
N GLY A 212 14.15 -0.77 -19.47
CA GLY A 212 14.05 0.46 -20.26
C GLY A 212 15.42 1.14 -20.47
N GLN A 213 16.37 0.43 -21.09
CA GLN A 213 17.45 1.03 -21.86
C GLN A 213 17.36 0.57 -23.29
#